data_ad1faa82fbf3fb002f0d2502c64114ad
#
_entry.id   ad1faa82fbf3fb002f0d2502c64114ad
#
_cell.length_a   1.000
_cell.length_b   1.000
_cell.length_c   1.000
_cell.angle_alpha   90.00
_cell.angle_beta   90.00
_cell.angle_gamma   90.00
#
_symmetry.space_group_name_H-M   'P 1'
#
loop_
_entity.id
_entity.type
_entity.pdbx_description
1 polymer ?
#
loop_
_entity_poly.entity_id
_entity_poly.type
_entity_poly.pdbx_seq_one_letter_code
_entity_poly.pdbx_strand_id
1 'polypeptide(L)'
;GYVVVAPNRRGMQGHGVEWNEQISKDWGGQVMQDYLSAIDDVAKEKYVAADRLGCVGASYGGYSAFYLAGIHNNRFKTFIAHDGVFNTQSMFGTTEEVFFNNWDFGGAYWEKDNVAAQKAYNEFNPINHVGKWNTPILIIQGGKDFRVAIGQSQEAFQAAQLKGIKSKFV
;
A
#
# COMPACT_ATOMS: atom_id res chain seq x y z
N GLY A 1 -24.68 -2.24 9.36
CA GLY A 1 -24.01 -2.24 8.07
C GLY A 1 -22.73 -1.43 8.11
N TYR A 2 -22.00 -1.40 6.99
CA TYR A 2 -20.81 -0.59 6.80
C TYR A 2 -21.08 0.51 5.78
N VAL A 3 -20.46 1.67 5.96
CA VAL A 3 -20.28 2.65 4.90
C VAL A 3 -18.99 2.27 4.15
N VAL A 4 -19.06 2.10 2.82
CA VAL A 4 -17.91 1.77 1.99
C VAL A 4 -17.49 3.00 1.21
N VAL A 5 -16.21 3.34 1.28
CA VAL A 5 -15.60 4.46 0.55
C VAL A 5 -14.61 3.88 -0.46
N ALA A 6 -14.85 4.12 -1.73
CA ALA A 6 -13.98 3.70 -2.83
C ALA A 6 -13.62 4.95 -3.67
N PRO A 7 -12.59 5.70 -3.27
CA PRO A 7 -12.26 6.97 -3.93
C PRO A 7 -11.64 6.74 -5.30
N ASN A 8 -12.03 7.54 -6.27
CA ASN A 8 -11.41 7.62 -7.60
C ASN A 8 -10.09 8.40 -7.48
N ARG A 9 -9.08 7.75 -6.89
CA ARG A 9 -7.76 8.33 -6.66
C ARG A 9 -6.97 8.48 -7.97
N ARG A 10 -5.90 9.25 -7.95
CA ARG A 10 -4.95 9.35 -9.07
C ARG A 10 -4.44 7.98 -9.50
N GLY A 11 -4.23 7.80 -10.80
CA GLY A 11 -3.93 6.49 -11.39
C GLY A 11 -5.15 5.64 -11.73
N MET A 12 -6.38 6.08 -11.40
CA MET A 12 -7.61 5.41 -11.85
C MET A 12 -7.94 5.76 -13.30
N GLN A 13 -8.41 4.75 -14.03
CA GLN A 13 -8.90 4.93 -15.39
C GLN A 13 -10.24 5.69 -15.41
N GLY A 14 -10.57 6.30 -16.56
CA GLY A 14 -11.85 6.98 -16.77
C GLY A 14 -11.87 8.48 -16.44
N HIS A 15 -10.76 9.03 -15.94
CA HIS A 15 -10.63 10.46 -15.58
C HIS A 15 -9.59 11.20 -16.43
N GLY A 16 -9.26 10.65 -17.60
CA GLY A 16 -8.25 11.21 -18.53
C GLY A 16 -6.85 10.65 -18.31
N VAL A 17 -6.00 10.85 -19.31
CA VAL A 17 -4.63 10.31 -19.35
C VAL A 17 -3.78 10.93 -18.24
N GLU A 18 -3.86 12.24 -18.07
CA GLU A 18 -3.10 12.96 -17.04
C GLU A 18 -3.39 12.41 -15.63
N TRP A 19 -4.66 12.19 -15.29
CA TRP A 19 -5.05 11.60 -14.00
C TRP A 19 -4.52 10.17 -13.82
N ASN A 20 -4.57 9.39 -14.90
CA ASN A 20 -4.09 8.00 -14.90
C ASN A 20 -2.57 7.91 -14.72
N GLU A 21 -1.80 8.78 -15.36
CA GLU A 21 -0.34 8.72 -15.34
C GLU A 21 0.29 9.24 -14.04
N GLN A 22 -0.45 9.99 -13.22
CA GLN A 22 0.07 10.60 -11.99
C GLN A 22 0.49 9.60 -10.91
N ILE A 23 0.14 8.32 -11.02
CA ILE A 23 0.60 7.28 -10.09
C ILE A 23 2.00 6.78 -10.44
N SER A 24 2.39 6.82 -11.71
CA SER A 24 3.68 6.31 -12.16
C SER A 24 4.81 7.10 -11.49
N LYS A 25 5.76 6.40 -10.90
CA LYS A 25 6.89 6.94 -10.13
C LYS A 25 6.48 7.71 -8.85
N ASP A 26 5.21 7.62 -8.44
CA ASP A 26 4.67 8.32 -7.25
C ASP A 26 3.75 7.44 -6.40
N TRP A 27 4.04 6.16 -6.27
CA TRP A 27 3.18 5.18 -5.62
C TRP A 27 2.79 5.53 -4.18
N GLY A 28 3.70 6.07 -3.40
CA GLY A 28 3.49 6.46 -2.00
C GLY A 28 3.21 7.96 -1.81
N GLY A 29 3.07 8.74 -2.90
CA GLY A 29 2.91 10.19 -2.86
C GLY A 29 1.46 10.65 -2.86
N GLN A 30 1.05 11.29 -3.95
CA GLN A 30 -0.26 11.96 -4.06
C GLN A 30 -1.45 10.99 -3.89
N VAL A 31 -1.33 9.75 -4.34
CA VAL A 31 -2.38 8.73 -4.17
C VAL A 31 -2.67 8.46 -2.70
N MET A 32 -1.66 8.44 -1.84
CA MET A 32 -1.86 8.26 -0.41
C MET A 32 -2.59 9.46 0.21
N GLN A 33 -2.31 10.68 -0.26
CA GLN A 33 -3.04 11.87 0.16
C GLN A 33 -4.49 11.85 -0.34
N ASP A 34 -4.75 11.34 -1.55
CA ASP A 34 -6.11 11.16 -2.05
C ASP A 34 -6.94 10.24 -1.13
N TYR A 35 -6.36 9.11 -0.67
CA TYR A 35 -7.03 8.22 0.27
C TYR A 35 -7.27 8.88 1.63
N LEU A 36 -6.27 9.56 2.18
CA LEU A 36 -6.38 10.18 3.50
C LEU A 36 -7.38 11.34 3.49
N SER A 37 -7.38 12.18 2.47
CA SER A 37 -8.33 13.28 2.34
C SER A 37 -9.77 12.77 2.13
N ALA A 38 -9.95 11.72 1.33
CA ALA A 38 -11.26 11.13 1.11
C ALA A 38 -11.86 10.57 2.41
N ILE A 39 -11.09 9.82 3.20
CA ILE A 39 -11.57 9.28 4.47
C ILE A 39 -11.80 10.39 5.51
N ASP A 40 -10.92 11.40 5.56
CA ASP A 40 -11.08 12.53 6.47
C ASP A 40 -12.35 13.34 6.15
N ASP A 41 -12.75 13.43 4.88
CA ASP A 41 -13.97 14.10 4.49
C ASP A 41 -15.22 13.29 4.85
N VAL A 42 -15.25 12.01 4.49
CA VAL A 42 -16.37 11.12 4.81
C VAL A 42 -16.55 10.92 6.33
N ALA A 43 -15.45 10.96 7.10
CA ALA A 43 -15.52 10.83 8.57
C ALA A 43 -16.25 11.99 9.27
N LYS A 44 -16.50 13.11 8.58
CA LYS A 44 -17.29 14.25 9.09
C LYS A 44 -18.80 13.98 9.05
N GLU A 45 -19.22 13.00 8.27
CA GLU A 45 -20.64 12.68 8.09
C GLU A 45 -21.24 12.09 9.38
N LYS A 46 -22.41 12.58 9.79
CA LYS A 46 -23.08 12.20 11.05
C LYS A 46 -23.42 10.72 11.18
N TYR A 47 -23.56 10.02 10.06
CA TYR A 47 -23.85 8.59 10.00
C TYR A 47 -22.59 7.71 10.00
N VAL A 48 -21.40 8.30 9.99
CA VAL A 48 -20.11 7.60 10.00
C VAL A 48 -19.53 7.55 11.41
N ALA A 49 -19.17 6.36 11.86
CA ALA A 49 -18.45 6.18 13.11
C ALA A 49 -16.94 6.43 12.88
N ALA A 50 -16.54 7.68 13.02
CA ALA A 50 -15.15 8.13 12.76
C ALA A 50 -14.10 7.45 13.65
N ASP A 51 -14.50 6.86 14.77
CA ASP A 51 -13.65 6.08 15.68
C ASP A 51 -13.51 4.59 15.30
N ARG A 52 -14.17 4.15 14.23
CA ARG A 52 -14.20 2.75 13.78
C ARG A 52 -13.91 2.59 12.29
N LEU A 53 -12.91 3.29 11.79
CA LEU A 53 -12.49 3.23 10.40
C LEU A 53 -11.58 2.02 10.16
N GLY A 54 -11.77 1.34 9.03
CA GLY A 54 -10.90 0.27 8.55
C GLY A 54 -10.43 0.55 7.13
N CYS A 55 -9.28 0.00 6.77
CA CYS A 55 -8.74 0.10 5.41
C CYS A 55 -8.56 -1.31 4.84
N VAL A 56 -9.05 -1.53 3.63
CA VAL A 56 -8.90 -2.80 2.89
C VAL A 56 -8.46 -2.54 1.46
N GLY A 57 -7.56 -3.36 0.97
CA GLY A 57 -7.13 -3.26 -0.42
C GLY A 57 -6.41 -4.50 -0.92
N ALA A 58 -6.43 -4.70 -2.23
CA ALA A 58 -5.78 -5.80 -2.92
C ALA A 58 -4.76 -5.28 -3.95
N SER A 59 -3.69 -6.03 -4.20
CA SER A 59 -2.63 -5.68 -5.15
C SER A 59 -2.00 -4.31 -4.80
N TYR A 60 -2.12 -3.30 -5.67
CA TYR A 60 -1.75 -1.93 -5.31
C TYR A 60 -2.53 -1.42 -4.07
N GLY A 61 -3.79 -1.84 -3.90
CA GLY A 61 -4.55 -1.56 -2.67
C GLY A 61 -3.97 -2.25 -1.44
N GLY A 62 -3.42 -3.45 -1.58
CA GLY A 62 -2.68 -4.15 -0.53
C GLY A 62 -1.38 -3.42 -0.16
N TYR A 63 -0.63 -2.95 -1.16
CA TYR A 63 0.49 -2.03 -0.98
C TYR A 63 0.05 -0.78 -0.22
N SER A 64 -1.06 -0.18 -0.63
CA SER A 64 -1.60 1.01 0.01
C SER A 64 -1.95 0.75 1.48
N ALA A 65 -2.53 -0.42 1.80
CA ALA A 65 -2.81 -0.80 3.18
C ALA A 65 -1.53 -0.93 4.03
N PHE A 66 -0.48 -1.56 3.50
CA PHE A 66 0.83 -1.64 4.17
C PHE A 66 1.48 -0.27 4.35
N TYR A 67 1.45 0.57 3.32
CA TYR A 67 2.03 1.90 3.38
C TYR A 67 1.28 2.81 4.35
N LEU A 68 -0.07 2.85 4.23
CA LEU A 68 -0.93 3.63 5.12
C LEU A 68 -0.80 3.18 6.58
N ALA A 69 -0.55 1.91 6.87
CA ALA A 69 -0.30 1.43 8.23
C ALA A 69 0.88 2.16 8.91
N GLY A 70 1.81 2.70 8.13
CA GLY A 70 2.93 3.49 8.63
C GLY A 70 2.71 4.99 8.66
N ILE A 71 1.67 5.51 7.98
CA ILE A 71 1.47 6.97 7.84
C ILE A 71 0.07 7.47 8.22
N HIS A 72 -0.87 6.59 8.56
CA HIS A 72 -2.30 6.96 8.76
C HIS A 72 -2.56 7.81 10.01
N ASN A 73 -1.60 7.96 10.88
CA ASN A 73 -1.68 8.82 12.05
C ASN A 73 -2.91 8.50 12.93
N ASN A 74 -3.10 7.22 13.26
CA ASN A 74 -4.19 6.66 14.08
C ASN A 74 -5.61 6.76 13.50
N ARG A 75 -5.79 7.06 12.20
CA ARG A 75 -7.12 7.12 11.57
C ARG A 75 -7.82 5.77 11.55
N PHE A 76 -7.11 4.72 11.15
CA PHE A 76 -7.68 3.39 11.00
C PHE A 76 -7.47 2.53 12.26
N LYS A 77 -8.44 1.67 12.55
CA LYS A 77 -8.42 0.71 13.66
C LYS A 77 -8.07 -0.72 13.23
N THR A 78 -8.09 -0.97 11.93
CA THR A 78 -7.70 -2.24 11.34
C THR A 78 -7.31 -2.07 9.87
N PHE A 79 -6.42 -2.95 9.42
CA PHE A 79 -6.05 -3.07 8.02
C PHE A 79 -6.32 -4.49 7.52
N ILE A 80 -6.69 -4.61 6.24
CA ILE A 80 -6.73 -5.87 5.51
C ILE A 80 -5.94 -5.66 4.21
N ALA A 81 -4.83 -6.36 4.08
CA ALA A 81 -3.98 -6.32 2.89
C ALA A 81 -4.05 -7.67 2.17
N HIS A 82 -4.51 -7.67 0.94
CA HIS A 82 -4.58 -8.84 0.09
C HIS A 82 -3.56 -8.70 -1.04
N ASP A 83 -2.69 -9.71 -1.22
CA ASP A 83 -1.64 -9.76 -2.26
C ASP A 83 -0.92 -8.40 -2.49
N GLY A 84 -0.58 -7.73 -1.40
CA GLY A 84 0.02 -6.40 -1.44
C GLY A 84 1.54 -6.42 -1.57
N VAL A 85 2.09 -5.43 -2.28
CA VAL A 85 3.53 -5.19 -2.30
C VAL A 85 3.95 -4.57 -0.97
N PHE A 86 4.84 -5.24 -0.25
CA PHE A 86 5.36 -4.78 1.04
C PHE A 86 6.81 -4.27 0.95
N ASN A 87 7.62 -4.95 0.14
CA ASN A 87 9.02 -4.61 -0.08
C ASN A 87 9.27 -4.46 -1.58
N THR A 88 9.37 -3.22 -2.05
CA THR A 88 9.52 -2.91 -3.48
C THR A 88 10.81 -3.49 -4.07
N GLN A 89 11.87 -3.63 -3.27
CA GLN A 89 13.13 -4.22 -3.74
C GLN A 89 12.99 -5.72 -3.97
N SER A 90 12.43 -6.49 -3.03
CA SER A 90 12.21 -7.93 -3.23
C SER A 90 11.12 -8.20 -4.28
N MET A 91 10.12 -7.33 -4.40
CA MET A 91 9.14 -7.37 -5.49
C MET A 91 9.82 -7.32 -6.85
N PHE A 92 10.78 -6.41 -7.06
CA PHE A 92 11.53 -6.31 -8.31
C PHE A 92 12.26 -7.63 -8.66
N GLY A 93 12.76 -8.34 -7.65
CA GLY A 93 13.51 -9.58 -7.85
C GLY A 93 12.68 -10.85 -7.99
N THR A 94 11.38 -10.80 -7.68
CA THR A 94 10.51 -12.00 -7.59
C THR A 94 9.28 -11.97 -8.50
N THR A 95 8.89 -10.83 -9.02
CA THR A 95 7.72 -10.70 -9.90
C THR A 95 7.96 -11.26 -11.30
N GLU A 96 6.94 -11.81 -11.90
CA GLU A 96 6.92 -12.15 -13.33
C GLU A 96 6.90 -10.92 -14.24
N GLU A 97 6.47 -9.76 -13.71
CA GLU A 97 6.28 -8.50 -14.46
C GLU A 97 7.39 -7.48 -14.22
N VAL A 98 8.65 -7.85 -14.43
CA VAL A 98 9.80 -6.95 -14.20
C VAL A 98 9.69 -5.64 -15.00
N PHE A 99 9.16 -5.70 -16.23
CA PHE A 99 8.96 -4.52 -17.07
C PHE A 99 8.02 -3.49 -16.42
N PHE A 100 6.99 -3.95 -15.72
CA PHE A 100 6.04 -3.09 -15.01
C PHE A 100 6.75 -2.31 -13.89
N ASN A 101 7.53 -3.01 -13.08
CA ASN A 101 8.28 -2.37 -12.00
C ASN A 101 9.31 -1.36 -12.54
N ASN A 102 10.00 -1.67 -13.64
CA ASN A 102 10.88 -0.73 -14.31
C ASN A 102 10.17 0.55 -14.74
N TRP A 103 8.97 0.41 -15.29
CA TRP A 103 8.16 1.55 -15.70
C TRP A 103 7.67 2.36 -14.50
N ASP A 104 6.99 1.69 -13.56
CA ASP A 104 6.29 2.35 -12.47
C ASP A 104 7.20 2.86 -11.36
N PHE A 105 8.34 2.19 -11.12
CA PHE A 105 9.34 2.65 -10.17
C PHE A 105 10.40 3.56 -10.82
N GLY A 106 10.42 3.60 -12.16
CA GLY A 106 11.33 4.44 -12.92
C GLY A 106 12.73 3.86 -13.13
N GLY A 107 12.98 2.59 -12.73
CA GLY A 107 14.24 1.90 -12.88
C GLY A 107 14.49 0.86 -11.79
N ALA A 108 15.69 0.31 -11.78
CA ALA A 108 16.11 -0.73 -10.84
C ALA A 108 16.66 -0.15 -9.51
N TYR A 109 16.57 -0.92 -8.43
CA TYR A 109 17.00 -0.49 -7.10
C TYR A 109 18.51 -0.22 -6.97
N TRP A 110 19.32 -0.75 -7.86
CA TRP A 110 20.78 -0.48 -7.90
C TRP A 110 21.18 0.79 -8.65
N GLU A 111 20.26 1.44 -9.36
CA GLU A 111 20.49 2.70 -10.06
C GLU A 111 20.53 3.87 -9.06
N LYS A 112 21.66 4.04 -8.38
CA LYS A 112 21.76 4.97 -7.22
C LYS A 112 21.58 6.44 -7.57
N ASP A 113 21.89 6.83 -8.79
CA ASP A 113 21.71 8.22 -9.27
C ASP A 113 20.32 8.48 -9.87
N ASN A 114 19.48 7.45 -9.98
CA ASN A 114 18.13 7.54 -10.49
C ASN A 114 17.18 7.93 -9.36
N VAL A 115 16.83 9.22 -9.29
CA VAL A 115 16.01 9.79 -8.21
C VAL A 115 14.65 9.11 -8.08
N ALA A 116 13.96 8.84 -9.19
CA ALA A 116 12.64 8.19 -9.18
C ALA A 116 12.73 6.76 -8.65
N ALA A 117 13.71 5.97 -9.13
CA ALA A 117 13.94 4.61 -8.64
C ALA A 117 14.27 4.60 -7.14
N GLN A 118 15.20 5.46 -6.71
CA GLN A 118 15.57 5.52 -5.29
C GLN A 118 14.39 5.94 -4.39
N LYS A 119 13.50 6.80 -4.86
CA LYS A 119 12.29 7.17 -4.13
C LYS A 119 11.35 5.97 -3.95
N ALA A 120 11.13 5.17 -5.00
CA ALA A 120 10.31 3.97 -4.96
C ALA A 120 10.84 2.89 -4.01
N TYR A 121 12.17 2.71 -3.96
CA TYR A 121 12.78 1.68 -3.11
C TYR A 121 13.10 2.15 -1.68
N ASN A 122 13.02 3.44 -1.39
CA ASN A 122 13.28 4.00 -0.07
C ASN A 122 12.03 4.63 0.54
N GLU A 123 11.64 5.82 0.09
CA GLU A 123 10.53 6.59 0.67
C GLU A 123 9.19 5.87 0.49
N PHE A 124 8.91 5.36 -0.70
CA PHE A 124 7.64 4.70 -1.04
C PHE A 124 7.63 3.20 -0.73
N ASN A 125 8.65 2.70 -0.08
CA ASN A 125 8.75 1.28 0.26
C ASN A 125 8.11 1.01 1.64
N PRO A 126 6.99 0.27 1.73
CA PRO A 126 6.28 0.05 3.00
C PRO A 126 7.14 -0.52 4.12
N ILE A 127 8.09 -1.40 3.80
CA ILE A 127 8.99 -2.01 4.80
C ILE A 127 9.74 -0.96 5.63
N ASN A 128 10.07 0.19 5.04
CA ASN A 128 10.79 1.26 5.71
C ASN A 128 9.91 2.05 6.70
N HIS A 129 8.61 1.85 6.69
CA HIS A 129 7.64 2.51 7.57
C HIS A 129 7.10 1.60 8.68
N VAL A 130 7.54 0.34 8.74
CA VAL A 130 7.11 -0.64 9.76
C VAL A 130 7.34 -0.13 11.18
N GLY A 131 8.39 0.65 11.40
CA GLY A 131 8.66 1.26 12.72
C GLY A 131 7.47 2.00 13.33
N LYS A 132 6.59 2.57 12.49
CA LYS A 132 5.38 3.32 12.88
C LYS A 132 4.10 2.46 12.93
N TRP A 133 4.15 1.20 12.56
CA TRP A 133 2.99 0.32 12.61
C TRP A 133 2.54 0.07 14.05
N ASN A 134 1.25 0.22 14.32
CA ASN A 134 0.64 0.01 15.63
C ASN A 134 -0.79 -0.55 15.58
N THR A 135 -1.28 -0.87 14.39
CA THR A 135 -2.70 -1.19 14.15
C THR A 135 -2.85 -2.65 13.71
N PRO A 136 -3.86 -3.38 14.22
CA PRO A 136 -4.14 -4.75 13.80
C PRO A 136 -4.25 -4.92 12.30
N ILE A 137 -3.70 -6.02 11.77
CA ILE A 137 -3.68 -6.29 10.35
C ILE A 137 -4.00 -7.75 10.02
N LEU A 138 -4.90 -7.96 9.05
CA LEU A 138 -5.12 -9.23 8.38
C LEU A 138 -4.41 -9.21 7.03
N ILE A 139 -3.60 -10.22 6.77
CA ILE A 139 -2.85 -10.39 5.52
C ILE A 139 -3.38 -11.62 4.81
N ILE A 140 -3.72 -11.50 3.53
CA ILE A 140 -4.26 -12.56 2.69
C ILE A 140 -3.40 -12.69 1.45
N GLN A 141 -3.00 -13.93 1.09
CA GLN A 141 -2.11 -14.13 -0.05
C GLN A 141 -2.31 -15.50 -0.69
N GLY A 142 -2.44 -15.55 -1.99
CA GLY A 142 -2.39 -16.80 -2.75
C GLY A 142 -0.99 -17.38 -2.82
N GLY A 143 -0.82 -18.66 -2.50
CA GLY A 143 0.51 -19.32 -2.51
C GLY A 143 1.11 -19.52 -3.92
N LYS A 144 0.31 -19.29 -4.99
CA LYS A 144 0.74 -19.39 -6.39
C LYS A 144 0.61 -18.04 -7.12
N ASP A 145 0.73 -16.96 -6.41
CA ASP A 145 0.81 -15.64 -6.97
C ASP A 145 2.26 -15.38 -7.43
N PHE A 146 2.46 -15.27 -8.74
CA PHE A 146 3.78 -15.01 -9.34
C PHE A 146 3.99 -13.53 -9.66
N ARG A 147 2.95 -12.72 -9.55
CA ARG A 147 2.99 -11.27 -9.74
C ARG A 147 3.42 -10.56 -8.46
N VAL A 148 2.67 -10.78 -7.40
CA VAL A 148 3.03 -10.36 -6.05
C VAL A 148 3.35 -11.62 -5.25
N ALA A 149 4.61 -12.02 -5.26
CA ALA A 149 5.02 -13.29 -4.68
C ALA A 149 4.73 -13.37 -3.17
N ILE A 150 4.39 -14.55 -2.67
CA ILE A 150 4.00 -14.80 -1.28
C ILE A 150 5.00 -14.25 -0.25
N GLY A 151 6.27 -14.11 -0.63
CA GLY A 151 7.31 -13.49 0.20
C GLY A 151 6.95 -12.10 0.71
N GLN A 152 6.21 -11.31 -0.08
CA GLN A 152 5.74 -9.98 0.31
C GLN A 152 4.88 -10.04 1.58
N SER A 153 3.91 -10.93 1.59
CA SER A 153 3.02 -11.14 2.73
C SER A 153 3.72 -11.81 3.91
N GLN A 154 4.67 -12.70 3.66
CA GLN A 154 5.48 -13.32 4.71
C GLN A 154 6.37 -12.29 5.41
N GLU A 155 7.06 -11.40 4.67
CA GLU A 155 7.85 -10.31 5.24
C GLU A 155 6.97 -9.39 6.09
N ALA A 156 5.79 -8.99 5.59
CA ALA A 156 4.87 -8.11 6.29
C ALA A 156 4.33 -8.75 7.58
N PHE A 157 3.94 -10.03 7.52
CA PHE A 157 3.44 -10.77 8.69
C PHE A 157 4.53 -10.94 9.75
N GLN A 158 5.74 -11.32 9.35
CA GLN A 158 6.88 -11.43 10.25
C GLN A 158 7.15 -10.10 10.97
N ALA A 159 7.15 -9.00 10.24
CA ALA A 159 7.33 -7.67 10.81
C ALA A 159 6.23 -7.32 11.84
N ALA A 160 4.96 -7.59 11.52
CA ALA A 160 3.84 -7.36 12.43
C ALA A 160 3.97 -8.21 13.71
N GLN A 161 4.34 -9.49 13.59
CA GLN A 161 4.54 -10.39 14.73
C GLN A 161 5.68 -9.93 15.63
N LEU A 162 6.83 -9.57 15.07
CA LEU A 162 7.98 -9.06 15.83
C LEU A 162 7.70 -7.75 16.55
N LYS A 163 6.80 -6.93 16.01
CA LYS A 163 6.32 -5.71 16.67
C LYS A 163 5.22 -5.95 17.72
N GLY A 164 4.79 -7.18 17.93
CA GLY A 164 3.69 -7.49 18.84
C GLY A 164 2.31 -6.99 18.36
N ILE A 165 2.17 -6.73 17.06
CA ILE A 165 0.91 -6.26 16.47
C ILE A 165 -0.02 -7.47 16.27
N LYS A 166 -1.29 -7.34 16.73
CA LYS A 166 -2.31 -8.35 16.48
C LYS A 166 -2.46 -8.55 14.97
N SER A 167 -2.06 -9.71 14.48
CA SER A 167 -2.05 -10.00 13.06
C SER A 167 -2.43 -11.45 12.77
N LYS A 168 -2.97 -11.66 11.57
CA LYS A 168 -3.27 -12.98 11.02
C LYS A 168 -2.84 -13.03 9.56
N PHE A 169 -2.28 -14.17 9.15
CA PHE A 169 -1.94 -14.47 7.77
C PHE A 169 -2.76 -15.67 7.29
N VAL A 170 -3.37 -15.57 6.12
CA VAL A 170 -4.26 -16.57 5.50
C VAL A 170 -3.84 -16.80 4.06
#